data_8ac8a5da9a677224f8656aac8be4e6b0
#
_entry.id   8ac8a5da9a677224f8656aac8be4e6b0
#
_cell.length_a   1.000
_cell.length_b   1.000
_cell.length_c   1.000
_cell.angle_alpha   90.00
_cell.angle_beta   90.00
_cell.angle_gamma   90.00
#
_symmetry.space_group_name_H-M   'P 1'
#
loop_
_entity.id
_entity.type
_entity.pdbx_description
1 polymer ?
#
loop_
_entity_poly.entity_id
_entity_poly.type
_entity_poly.pdbx_seq_one_letter_code
_entity_poly.pdbx_strand_id
1 'polypeptide(L)'
;MKRKATTTPDFFSAQVSSARRFYLNLQPPPGTKLAVVCGGVEHCAPNYEIRRETFPFYSIEYVARGEGSLKLGRRTHELRPGIVFAYGPGIPQHIVANPHKPLVKYFVDFAGTQSAQWIKSNDLAPGKVSEVFPPNEIQPLFDELIRSGQRGTRHSPELCRQLLGCLGIKLQEARAPLKGVESAAFATFQACRQFVQEHYPRLRTLEQIAKECHVDTAYLCRLFRRYDHQSPYLFLTRLKMNAAAEQLEQPGALVKNVATELGFANPFHFSRVFKSVFGISPDAFRGLR
;
A
#
# COMPACT_ATOMS: atom_id res chain seq x y z
N MET A 1 -24.82 15.48 32.05
CA MET A 1 -23.50 14.79 31.98
C MET A 1 -22.53 15.68 31.20
N LYS A 2 -21.51 16.25 31.86
CA LYS A 2 -20.45 17.06 31.21
C LYS A 2 -19.58 16.13 30.39
N ARG A 3 -19.49 16.33 29.06
CA ARG A 3 -18.48 15.68 28.23
C ARG A 3 -17.11 16.07 28.77
N LYS A 4 -16.34 15.10 29.29
CA LYS A 4 -14.91 15.28 29.56
C LYS A 4 -14.24 15.66 28.24
N ALA A 5 -13.64 16.84 28.19
CA ALA A 5 -12.72 17.20 27.11
C ALA A 5 -11.63 16.14 27.08
N THR A 6 -11.55 15.40 25.99
CA THR A 6 -10.48 14.45 25.73
C THR A 6 -9.22 15.27 25.45
N THR A 7 -8.41 15.48 26.48
CA THR A 7 -7.07 16.07 26.31
C THR A 7 -6.28 15.16 25.38
N THR A 8 -5.73 15.75 24.32
CA THR A 8 -4.81 15.05 23.42
C THR A 8 -3.65 14.48 24.24
N PRO A 9 -3.30 13.19 24.11
CA PRO A 9 -2.17 12.63 24.85
C PRO A 9 -0.87 13.40 24.58
N ASP A 10 -0.04 13.56 25.61
CA ASP A 10 1.21 14.36 25.58
C ASP A 10 2.22 13.90 24.53
N PHE A 11 2.08 12.69 24.02
CA PHE A 11 2.95 12.17 22.98
C PHE A 11 2.61 12.63 21.56
N PHE A 12 1.52 13.42 21.36
CA PHE A 12 1.24 14.06 20.09
C PHE A 12 1.80 15.49 20.04
N SER A 13 2.30 15.88 18.85
CA SER A 13 2.71 17.25 18.64
C SER A 13 1.51 18.21 18.65
N ALA A 14 1.67 19.34 19.30
CA ALA A 14 0.77 20.50 19.18
C ALA A 14 1.02 21.32 17.89
N GLN A 15 2.15 21.11 17.23
CA GLN A 15 2.58 21.86 16.03
C GLN A 15 1.94 21.29 14.75
N VAL A 16 0.61 21.18 14.76
CA VAL A 16 -0.18 20.74 13.61
C VAL A 16 -1.24 21.79 13.28
N SER A 17 -1.42 22.10 12.00
CA SER A 17 -2.46 23.03 11.53
C SER A 17 -3.83 22.38 11.57
N SER A 18 -3.91 21.08 11.32
CA SER A 18 -5.12 20.26 11.51
C SER A 18 -4.76 18.78 11.67
N ALA A 19 -5.64 18.03 12.31
CA ALA A 19 -5.48 16.59 12.44
C ALA A 19 -6.85 15.88 12.50
N ARG A 20 -6.91 14.69 11.92
CA ARG A 20 -7.99 13.73 12.17
C ARG A 20 -7.37 12.52 12.86
N ARG A 21 -7.69 12.32 14.11
CA ARG A 21 -7.17 11.22 14.93
C ARG A 21 -8.30 10.36 15.46
N PHE A 22 -8.00 9.12 15.77
CA PHE A 22 -8.87 8.24 16.54
C PHE A 22 -8.06 7.61 17.67
N TYR A 23 -8.76 7.27 18.73
CA TYR A 23 -8.22 6.62 19.92
C TYR A 23 -9.11 5.43 20.23
N LEU A 24 -8.50 4.26 20.36
CA LEU A 24 -9.14 3.06 20.87
C LEU A 24 -8.74 2.87 22.33
N ASN A 25 -8.13 1.75 22.69
CA ASN A 25 -7.65 1.54 24.05
C ASN A 25 -6.13 1.78 24.10
N LEU A 26 -5.71 2.89 24.74
CA LEU A 26 -4.29 3.24 24.90
C LEU A 26 -3.56 2.35 25.93
N GLN A 27 -4.30 1.55 26.70
CA GLN A 27 -3.77 0.58 27.65
C GLN A 27 -4.42 -0.80 27.41
N PRO A 28 -4.06 -1.50 26.32
CA PRO A 28 -4.62 -2.81 26.05
C PRO A 28 -4.41 -3.76 27.22
N PRO A 29 -5.38 -4.65 27.52
CA PRO A 29 -5.26 -5.61 28.61
C PRO A 29 -3.98 -6.44 28.52
N PRO A 30 -3.38 -6.83 29.66
CA PRO A 30 -2.26 -7.77 29.69
C PRO A 30 -2.56 -9.05 28.88
N GLY A 31 -1.59 -9.52 28.11
CA GLY A 31 -1.78 -10.70 27.23
C GLY A 31 -2.41 -10.42 25.87
N THR A 32 -2.85 -9.20 25.59
CA THR A 32 -3.28 -8.81 24.24
C THR A 32 -2.18 -9.10 23.23
N LYS A 33 -2.49 -9.87 22.19
CA LYS A 33 -1.51 -10.27 21.17
C LYS A 33 -1.11 -9.11 20.27
N LEU A 34 -2.12 -8.43 19.68
CA LEU A 34 -1.94 -7.28 18.79
C LEU A 34 -3.19 -6.42 18.83
N ALA A 35 -3.05 -5.14 19.11
CA ALA A 35 -4.15 -4.17 19.12
C ALA A 35 -3.67 -2.83 18.55
N VAL A 36 -4.48 -2.21 17.69
CA VAL A 36 -4.33 -0.81 17.32
C VAL A 36 -4.78 0.03 18.52
N VAL A 37 -3.94 0.99 18.91
CA VAL A 37 -4.24 1.87 20.07
C VAL A 37 -4.71 3.24 19.63
N CYS A 38 -4.15 3.79 18.57
CA CYS A 38 -4.59 5.05 17.96
C CYS A 38 -4.04 5.17 16.53
N GLY A 39 -4.46 6.19 15.83
CA GLY A 39 -3.95 6.53 14.51
C GLY A 39 -4.56 7.81 13.99
N GLY A 40 -4.11 8.26 12.85
CA GLY A 40 -4.63 9.48 12.26
C GLY A 40 -3.86 10.00 11.07
N VAL A 41 -4.29 11.18 10.63
CA VAL A 41 -3.57 12.02 9.67
C VAL A 41 -3.34 13.38 10.30
N GLU A 42 -2.13 13.90 10.12
CA GLU A 42 -1.68 15.19 10.62
C GLU A 42 -1.20 16.07 9.48
N HIS A 43 -1.73 17.28 9.42
CA HIS A 43 -1.19 18.36 8.60
C HIS A 43 -0.25 19.17 9.49
N CYS A 44 1.03 18.95 9.32
CA CYS A 44 2.04 19.60 10.15
C CYS A 44 2.08 21.12 9.90
N ALA A 45 2.36 21.88 10.95
CA ALA A 45 2.61 23.31 10.80
C ALA A 45 4.02 23.54 10.20
N PRO A 46 4.31 24.72 9.62
CA PRO A 46 5.64 25.04 9.06
C PRO A 46 6.80 24.88 10.04
N ASN A 47 6.55 25.06 11.33
CA ASN A 47 7.51 24.91 12.42
C ASN A 47 7.44 23.53 13.11
N TYR A 48 6.86 22.53 12.43
CA TYR A 48 6.73 21.20 13.02
C TYR A 48 8.08 20.58 13.31
N GLU A 49 8.31 20.30 14.57
CA GLU A 49 9.45 19.58 15.07
C GLU A 49 8.99 18.68 16.23
N ILE A 50 9.35 17.41 16.18
CA ILE A 50 9.10 16.46 17.25
C ILE A 50 10.33 15.63 17.53
N ARG A 51 10.76 15.61 18.79
CA ARG A 51 11.88 14.82 19.27
C ARG A 51 11.44 13.91 20.39
N ARG A 52 11.73 12.62 20.27
CA ARG A 52 11.43 11.61 21.29
C ARG A 52 12.61 10.68 21.47
N GLU A 53 12.99 10.42 22.69
CA GLU A 53 14.03 9.42 23.01
C GLU A 53 13.45 8.00 23.00
N THR A 54 12.16 7.86 23.30
CA THR A 54 11.41 6.61 23.21
C THR A 54 9.94 6.88 22.90
N PHE A 55 9.24 5.85 22.46
CA PHE A 55 7.80 5.89 22.22
C PHE A 55 7.15 4.62 22.79
N PRO A 56 6.01 4.70 23.48
CA PRO A 56 5.48 3.56 24.23
C PRO A 56 4.85 2.48 23.33
N PHE A 57 4.54 2.79 22.09
CA PHE A 57 3.90 1.89 21.13
C PHE A 57 4.82 1.62 19.93
N TYR A 58 4.51 0.58 19.16
CA TYR A 58 5.00 0.47 17.78
C TYR A 58 4.19 1.40 16.90
N SER A 59 4.87 2.08 16.00
CA SER A 59 4.26 3.05 15.08
C SER A 59 4.72 2.79 13.65
N ILE A 60 3.79 2.94 12.72
CA ILE A 60 4.06 3.06 11.30
C ILE A 60 3.60 4.43 10.87
N GLU A 61 4.50 5.22 10.31
CA GLU A 61 4.18 6.53 9.73
C GLU A 61 4.42 6.54 8.22
N TYR A 62 3.56 7.23 7.51
CA TYR A 62 3.60 7.38 6.06
C TYR A 62 3.49 8.85 5.68
N VAL A 63 4.40 9.34 4.82
CA VAL A 63 4.38 10.69 4.30
C VAL A 63 3.57 10.73 3.02
N ALA A 64 2.41 11.41 3.06
CA ALA A 64 1.54 11.58 1.90
C ALA A 64 1.90 12.82 1.07
N ARG A 65 2.35 13.89 1.73
CA ARG A 65 2.74 15.15 1.08
C ARG A 65 3.83 15.86 1.89
N GLY A 66 4.47 16.83 1.23
CA GLY A 66 5.47 17.68 1.86
C GLY A 66 6.85 17.07 1.91
N GLU A 67 7.76 17.78 2.52
CA GLU A 67 9.17 17.41 2.66
C GLU A 67 9.65 17.64 4.09
N GLY A 68 10.73 16.97 4.47
CA GLY A 68 11.31 17.13 5.80
C GLY A 68 12.50 16.22 6.02
N SER A 69 12.93 16.12 7.26
CA SER A 69 13.97 15.20 7.68
C SER A 69 13.53 14.34 8.87
N LEU A 70 14.02 13.13 8.90
CA LEU A 70 13.83 12.17 9.97
C LEU A 70 15.20 11.66 10.43
N LYS A 71 15.56 11.94 11.67
CA LYS A 71 16.63 11.21 12.34
C LYS A 71 15.99 10.04 13.09
N LEU A 72 16.32 8.82 12.70
CA LEU A 72 15.80 7.60 13.29
C LEU A 72 16.98 6.77 13.81
N GLY A 73 17.10 6.66 15.14
CA GLY A 73 18.31 6.16 15.79
C GLY A 73 19.52 7.01 15.43
N ARG A 74 20.52 6.39 14.76
CA ARG A 74 21.76 7.07 14.33
C ARG A 74 21.74 7.57 12.88
N ARG A 75 20.68 7.31 12.11
CA ARG A 75 20.61 7.63 10.67
C ARG A 75 19.66 8.78 10.41
N THR A 76 20.02 9.64 9.46
CA THR A 76 19.14 10.69 8.96
C THR A 76 18.63 10.32 7.57
N HIS A 77 17.34 10.54 7.36
CA HIS A 77 16.62 10.24 6.13
C HIS A 77 15.85 11.48 5.67
N GLU A 78 15.76 11.68 4.38
CA GLU A 78 14.85 12.66 3.80
C GLU A 78 13.41 12.11 3.82
N LEU A 79 12.48 12.98 4.21
CA LEU A 79 11.06 12.73 4.13
C LEU A 79 10.49 13.37 2.88
N ARG A 80 9.78 12.58 2.07
CA ARG A 80 9.07 12.97 0.86
C ARG A 80 7.87 12.05 0.64
N PRO A 81 6.93 12.39 -0.26
CA PRO A 81 5.78 11.52 -0.52
C PRO A 81 6.20 10.10 -0.86
N GLY A 82 5.52 9.12 -0.27
CA GLY A 82 5.83 7.70 -0.42
C GLY A 82 6.77 7.12 0.64
N ILE A 83 7.43 7.93 1.43
CA ILE A 83 8.27 7.42 2.54
C ILE A 83 7.41 6.85 3.65
N VAL A 84 7.77 5.64 4.06
CA VAL A 84 7.21 4.93 5.23
C VAL A 84 8.34 4.61 6.18
N PHE A 85 8.12 4.84 7.46
CA PHE A 85 9.06 4.50 8.50
C PHE A 85 8.36 3.93 9.73
N ALA A 86 9.10 3.13 10.47
CA ALA A 86 8.58 2.48 11.66
C ALA A 86 9.53 2.68 12.83
N TYR A 87 8.96 2.86 13.99
CA TYR A 87 9.68 2.95 15.25
C TYR A 87 8.88 2.29 16.38
N GLY A 88 9.48 2.27 17.58
CA GLY A 88 8.85 1.66 18.73
C GLY A 88 9.66 1.92 19.99
N PRO A 89 9.40 1.18 21.07
CA PRO A 89 10.12 1.32 22.32
C PRO A 89 11.65 1.26 22.11
N GLY A 90 12.36 2.22 22.71
CA GLY A 90 13.83 2.29 22.66
C GLY A 90 14.44 2.81 21.35
N ILE A 91 13.64 3.31 20.40
CA ILE A 91 14.14 3.92 19.16
C ILE A 91 13.96 5.43 19.20
N PRO A 92 15.05 6.21 19.39
CA PRO A 92 15.01 7.66 19.33
C PRO A 92 14.62 8.15 17.94
N GLN A 93 13.78 9.19 17.90
CA GLN A 93 13.34 9.80 16.65
C GLN A 93 13.30 11.34 16.76
N HIS A 94 13.63 11.99 15.65
CA HIS A 94 13.54 13.43 15.49
C HIS A 94 13.03 13.72 14.08
N ILE A 95 11.84 14.33 13.99
CA ILE A 95 11.18 14.69 12.73
C ILE A 95 11.10 16.20 12.65
N VAL A 96 11.53 16.76 11.52
CA VAL A 96 11.47 18.20 11.22
C VAL A 96 10.82 18.36 9.85
N ALA A 97 9.75 19.16 9.77
CA ALA A 97 9.13 19.51 8.49
C ALA A 97 9.90 20.62 7.76
N ASN A 98 9.84 20.61 6.44
CA ASN A 98 10.26 21.74 5.63
C ASN A 98 9.22 22.88 5.79
N PRO A 99 9.61 24.10 6.21
CA PRO A 99 8.65 25.19 6.44
C PRO A 99 7.88 25.62 5.18
N HIS A 100 8.48 25.47 4.00
CA HIS A 100 7.86 25.84 2.71
C HIS A 100 7.03 24.72 2.09
N LYS A 101 7.23 23.48 2.55
CA LYS A 101 6.52 22.27 2.10
C LYS A 101 6.17 21.40 3.30
N PRO A 102 5.27 21.86 4.19
CA PRO A 102 4.94 21.14 5.42
C PRO A 102 4.43 19.73 5.16
N LEU A 103 4.74 18.81 6.08
CA LEU A 103 4.37 17.41 5.96
C LEU A 103 2.86 17.21 6.13
N VAL A 104 2.31 16.32 5.33
CA VAL A 104 1.05 15.62 5.63
C VAL A 104 1.42 14.16 5.84
N LYS A 105 1.25 13.69 7.07
CA LYS A 105 1.64 12.33 7.45
C LYS A 105 0.50 11.56 8.09
N TYR A 106 0.40 10.30 7.75
CA TYR A 106 -0.48 9.32 8.38
C TYR A 106 0.31 8.50 9.39
N PHE A 107 -0.36 8.02 10.39
CA PHE A 107 0.24 7.12 11.38
C PHE A 107 -0.78 6.12 11.92
N VAL A 108 -0.28 4.98 12.36
CA VAL A 108 -1.00 3.99 13.15
C VAL A 108 -0.09 3.46 14.25
N ASP A 109 -0.58 3.55 15.48
CA ASP A 109 0.12 3.07 16.66
C ASP A 109 -0.55 1.80 17.17
N PHE A 110 0.25 0.82 17.55
CA PHE A 110 -0.23 -0.47 18.00
C PHE A 110 0.64 -1.06 19.10
N ALA A 111 0.06 -1.94 19.90
CA ALA A 111 0.70 -2.59 21.03
C ALA A 111 0.26 -4.05 21.15
N GLY A 112 0.94 -4.80 21.99
CA GLY A 112 0.64 -6.20 22.29
C GLY A 112 1.88 -7.08 22.27
N THR A 113 1.75 -8.29 22.80
CA THR A 113 2.86 -9.24 22.97
C THR A 113 3.49 -9.70 21.66
N GLN A 114 2.75 -9.63 20.55
CA GLN A 114 3.20 -10.01 19.20
C GLN A 114 3.57 -8.80 18.32
N SER A 115 3.49 -7.56 18.83
CA SER A 115 3.75 -6.36 18.02
C SER A 115 5.17 -6.31 17.45
N ALA A 116 6.19 -6.68 18.26
CA ALA A 116 7.57 -6.74 17.82
C ALA A 116 7.80 -7.77 16.71
N GLN A 117 7.18 -8.94 16.83
CA GLN A 117 7.25 -9.99 15.82
C GLN A 117 6.48 -9.57 14.55
N TRP A 118 5.28 -9.01 14.71
CA TRP A 118 4.43 -8.58 13.60
C TRP A 118 5.12 -7.51 12.73
N ILE A 119 5.68 -6.47 13.33
CA ILE A 119 6.35 -5.40 12.59
C ILE A 119 7.60 -5.90 11.86
N LYS A 120 8.32 -6.85 12.47
CA LYS A 120 9.49 -7.48 11.87
C LYS A 120 9.11 -8.42 10.72
N SER A 121 8.06 -9.22 10.85
CA SER A 121 7.59 -10.14 9.79
C SER A 121 7.04 -9.41 8.56
N ASN A 122 6.60 -8.15 8.74
CA ASN A 122 6.21 -7.27 7.62
C ASN A 122 7.39 -6.44 7.08
N ASP A 123 8.62 -6.79 7.46
CA ASP A 123 9.86 -6.12 7.06
C ASP A 123 9.88 -4.60 7.37
N LEU A 124 9.17 -4.21 8.43
CA LEU A 124 9.06 -2.85 8.96
C LEU A 124 9.78 -2.73 10.31
N ALA A 125 10.88 -3.45 10.51
CA ALA A 125 11.57 -3.42 11.78
C ALA A 125 11.80 -1.98 12.28
N PRO A 126 11.65 -1.70 13.59
CA PRO A 126 11.87 -0.38 14.15
C PRO A 126 13.25 0.18 13.77
N GLY A 127 13.28 1.44 13.33
CA GLY A 127 14.50 2.05 12.78
C GLY A 127 14.64 1.88 11.25
N LYS A 128 13.74 1.18 10.60
CA LYS A 128 13.73 1.00 9.14
C LYS A 128 12.89 2.06 8.44
N VAL A 129 13.42 2.57 7.33
CA VAL A 129 12.73 3.47 6.39
C VAL A 129 12.57 2.73 5.07
N SER A 130 11.42 2.85 4.46
CA SER A 130 11.08 2.26 3.16
C SER A 130 10.40 3.32 2.30
N GLU A 131 10.29 3.06 1.03
CA GLU A 131 9.49 3.86 0.11
C GLU A 131 8.43 2.96 -0.53
N VAL A 132 7.22 3.49 -0.73
CA VAL A 132 6.15 2.81 -1.44
C VAL A 132 5.90 3.47 -2.78
N PHE A 133 5.54 2.67 -3.76
CA PHE A 133 5.20 3.13 -5.09
C PHE A 133 3.96 2.38 -5.63
N PRO A 134 3.00 3.11 -6.23
CA PRO A 134 2.93 4.59 -6.30
C PRO A 134 2.82 5.21 -4.90
N PRO A 135 3.24 6.47 -4.71
CA PRO A 135 3.29 7.09 -3.38
C PRO A 135 1.98 7.10 -2.61
N ASN A 136 0.85 7.06 -3.29
CA ASN A 136 -0.49 7.09 -2.68
C ASN A 136 -1.13 5.70 -2.50
N GLU A 137 -0.40 4.61 -2.80
CA GLU A 137 -0.94 3.22 -2.84
C GLU A 137 -1.55 2.77 -1.51
N ILE A 138 -0.98 3.21 -0.39
CA ILE A 138 -1.40 2.78 0.96
C ILE A 138 -2.34 3.78 1.64
N GLN A 139 -2.51 4.97 1.09
CA GLN A 139 -3.32 6.03 1.71
C GLN A 139 -4.78 5.60 1.95
N PRO A 140 -5.48 4.90 1.03
CA PRO A 140 -6.86 4.46 1.26
C PRO A 140 -7.03 3.54 2.47
N LEU A 141 -6.01 2.73 2.80
CA LEU A 141 -6.04 1.88 3.99
C LEU A 141 -5.92 2.70 5.28
N PHE A 142 -5.08 3.74 5.28
CA PHE A 142 -5.02 4.66 6.41
C PHE A 142 -6.31 5.45 6.57
N ASP A 143 -6.92 5.92 5.47
CA ASP A 143 -8.21 6.62 5.52
C ASP A 143 -9.32 5.71 6.09
N GLU A 144 -9.34 4.43 5.75
CA GLU A 144 -10.29 3.47 6.31
C GLU A 144 -10.00 3.14 7.78
N LEU A 145 -8.74 3.03 8.18
CA LEU A 145 -8.34 2.90 9.60
C LEU A 145 -8.88 4.07 10.42
N ILE A 146 -8.69 5.31 9.94
CA ILE A 146 -9.17 6.51 10.61
C ILE A 146 -10.70 6.50 10.71
N ARG A 147 -11.39 6.22 9.62
CA ARG A 147 -12.85 6.17 9.57
C ARG A 147 -13.41 5.11 10.53
N SER A 148 -12.84 3.93 10.50
CA SER A 148 -13.26 2.80 11.35
C SER A 148 -13.00 3.05 12.83
N GLY A 149 -11.85 3.64 13.16
CA GLY A 149 -11.50 4.02 14.53
C GLY A 149 -12.41 5.13 15.08
N GLN A 150 -12.71 6.15 14.27
CA GLN A 150 -13.59 7.27 14.67
C GLN A 150 -15.05 6.87 14.86
N ARG A 151 -15.53 5.82 14.17
CA ARG A 151 -16.90 5.31 14.36
C ARG A 151 -17.17 4.82 15.77
N GLY A 152 -16.17 4.33 16.49
CA GLY A 152 -16.29 3.95 17.91
C GLY A 152 -17.30 2.84 18.19
N THR A 153 -17.53 1.94 17.23
CA THR A 153 -18.43 0.80 17.42
C THR A 153 -17.74 -0.32 18.18
N ARG A 154 -18.50 -1.30 18.70
CA ARG A 154 -17.94 -2.49 19.36
C ARG A 154 -16.96 -3.26 18.45
N HIS A 155 -17.08 -3.12 17.14
CA HIS A 155 -16.25 -3.81 16.15
C HIS A 155 -15.03 -3.00 15.72
N SER A 156 -14.95 -1.68 16.05
CA SER A 156 -13.84 -0.81 15.64
C SER A 156 -12.46 -1.34 16.01
N PRO A 157 -12.20 -1.88 17.23
CA PRO A 157 -10.91 -2.42 17.58
C PRO A 157 -10.46 -3.59 16.67
N GLU A 158 -11.37 -4.54 16.43
CA GLU A 158 -11.08 -5.69 15.58
C GLU A 158 -10.92 -5.28 14.11
N LEU A 159 -11.78 -4.40 13.61
CA LEU A 159 -11.67 -3.90 12.24
C LEU A 159 -10.36 -3.16 12.01
N CYS A 160 -9.94 -2.29 12.92
CA CYS A 160 -8.64 -1.61 12.85
C CYS A 160 -7.46 -2.60 12.90
N ARG A 161 -7.56 -3.66 13.70
CA ARG A 161 -6.54 -4.72 13.73
C ARG A 161 -6.43 -5.47 12.41
N GLN A 162 -7.55 -5.79 11.75
CA GLN A 162 -7.55 -6.41 10.43
C GLN A 162 -6.99 -5.46 9.36
N LEU A 163 -7.36 -4.19 9.40
CA LEU A 163 -6.83 -3.18 8.49
C LEU A 163 -5.32 -2.96 8.68
N LEU A 164 -4.80 -3.06 9.91
CA LEU A 164 -3.36 -3.09 10.16
C LEU A 164 -2.71 -4.29 9.48
N GLY A 165 -3.35 -5.47 9.49
CA GLY A 165 -2.90 -6.65 8.76
C GLY A 165 -2.84 -6.40 7.24
N CYS A 166 -3.91 -5.84 6.67
CA CYS A 166 -3.96 -5.47 5.25
C CYS A 166 -2.87 -4.44 4.89
N LEU A 167 -2.65 -3.45 5.77
CA LEU A 167 -1.59 -2.46 5.59
C LEU A 167 -0.20 -3.10 5.54
N GLY A 168 0.07 -4.08 6.41
CA GLY A 168 1.33 -4.82 6.41
C GLY A 168 1.59 -5.55 5.09
N ILE A 169 0.59 -6.25 4.54
CA ILE A 169 0.66 -6.93 3.25
C ILE A 169 0.88 -5.91 2.12
N LYS A 170 0.08 -4.84 2.12
CA LYS A 170 0.16 -3.81 1.07
C LYS A 170 1.51 -3.09 1.05
N LEU A 171 2.10 -2.85 2.22
CA LEU A 171 3.45 -2.29 2.33
C LEU A 171 4.53 -3.22 1.76
N GLN A 172 4.37 -4.53 1.87
CA GLN A 172 5.29 -5.48 1.23
C GLN A 172 5.15 -5.46 -0.30
N GLU A 173 3.92 -5.41 -0.81
CA GLU A 173 3.65 -5.34 -2.26
C GLU A 173 4.12 -4.04 -2.90
N ALA A 174 3.90 -2.90 -2.24
CA ALA A 174 4.15 -1.56 -2.79
C ALA A 174 5.58 -1.06 -2.57
N ARG A 175 6.44 -1.83 -1.88
CA ARG A 175 7.79 -1.38 -1.53
C ARG A 175 8.65 -1.11 -2.76
N ALA A 176 9.21 0.10 -2.79
CA ALA A 176 10.21 0.54 -3.76
C ALA A 176 11.63 0.52 -3.16
N PRO A 177 12.68 0.25 -3.96
CA PRO A 177 14.05 0.42 -3.51
C PRO A 177 14.41 1.91 -3.38
N LEU A 178 14.98 2.30 -2.25
CA LEU A 178 15.23 3.71 -1.91
C LEU A 178 16.30 4.39 -2.75
N LYS A 179 17.32 3.70 -3.26
CA LYS A 179 18.48 4.28 -4.00
C LYS A 179 19.19 3.26 -4.89
N GLY A 180 19.95 3.77 -5.90
CA GLY A 180 20.94 3.02 -6.69
C GLY A 180 20.36 2.29 -7.89
N VAL A 181 21.09 1.29 -8.38
CA VAL A 181 20.73 0.45 -9.55
C VAL A 181 19.35 -0.20 -9.37
N GLU A 182 18.99 -0.54 -8.14
CA GLU A 182 17.67 -1.09 -7.81
C GLU A 182 16.54 -0.08 -8.03
N SER A 183 16.76 1.19 -7.75
CA SER A 183 15.77 2.27 -7.99
C SER A 183 15.54 2.47 -9.49
N ALA A 184 16.59 2.44 -10.32
CA ALA A 184 16.47 2.52 -11.78
C ALA A 184 15.75 1.30 -12.36
N ALA A 185 16.10 0.10 -11.90
CA ALA A 185 15.44 -1.14 -12.30
C ALA A 185 13.95 -1.14 -11.90
N PHE A 186 13.63 -0.65 -10.72
CA PHE A 186 12.26 -0.51 -10.26
C PHE A 186 11.47 0.52 -11.08
N ALA A 187 12.07 1.66 -11.42
CA ALA A 187 11.45 2.66 -12.29
C ALA A 187 11.15 2.07 -13.68
N THR A 188 12.09 1.31 -14.25
CA THR A 188 11.88 0.58 -15.51
C THR A 188 10.74 -0.42 -15.39
N PHE A 189 10.69 -1.19 -14.29
CA PHE A 189 9.57 -2.12 -14.03
C PHE A 189 8.23 -1.39 -14.01
N GLN A 190 8.14 -0.28 -13.29
CA GLN A 190 6.90 0.51 -13.18
C GLN A 190 6.46 1.06 -14.53
N ALA A 191 7.38 1.59 -15.33
CA ALA A 191 7.07 2.05 -16.67
C ALA A 191 6.53 0.92 -17.55
N CYS A 192 7.16 -0.26 -17.53
CA CYS A 192 6.69 -1.43 -18.26
C CYS A 192 5.31 -1.90 -17.77
N ARG A 193 5.10 -1.95 -16.45
CA ARG A 193 3.82 -2.37 -15.85
C ARG A 193 2.68 -1.44 -16.24
N GLN A 194 2.90 -0.13 -16.12
CA GLN A 194 1.95 0.89 -16.54
C GLN A 194 1.63 0.78 -18.02
N PHE A 195 2.66 0.66 -18.86
CA PHE A 195 2.48 0.48 -20.30
C PHE A 195 1.59 -0.74 -20.62
N VAL A 196 1.83 -1.88 -19.96
CA VAL A 196 0.98 -3.07 -20.14
C VAL A 196 -0.45 -2.81 -19.68
N GLN A 197 -0.66 -2.11 -18.56
CA GLN A 197 -2.00 -1.76 -18.07
C GLN A 197 -2.78 -0.85 -19.03
N GLU A 198 -2.11 0.10 -19.67
CA GLU A 198 -2.73 1.04 -20.61
C GLU A 198 -3.01 0.42 -21.99
N HIS A 199 -2.21 -0.59 -22.37
CA HIS A 199 -2.20 -1.10 -23.74
C HIS A 199 -2.54 -2.60 -23.85
N TYR A 200 -2.95 -3.26 -22.76
CA TYR A 200 -3.21 -4.69 -22.72
C TYR A 200 -4.14 -5.21 -23.84
N PRO A 201 -5.15 -4.50 -24.35
CA PRO A 201 -6.03 -5.09 -25.37
C PRO A 201 -5.27 -5.46 -26.65
N ARG A 202 -4.30 -4.64 -27.08
CA ARG A 202 -3.54 -4.85 -28.32
C ARG A 202 -2.26 -5.71 -28.14
N LEU A 203 -1.76 -5.88 -26.92
CA LEU A 203 -0.56 -6.67 -26.64
C LEU A 203 -0.87 -8.16 -26.72
N ARG A 204 0.00 -8.93 -27.37
CA ARG A 204 -0.22 -10.37 -27.60
C ARG A 204 0.91 -11.26 -27.08
N THR A 205 2.15 -10.80 -27.19
CA THR A 205 3.32 -11.61 -26.83
C THR A 205 4.27 -10.87 -25.89
N LEU A 206 5.11 -11.65 -25.24
CA LEU A 206 6.15 -11.12 -24.35
C LEU A 206 7.17 -10.28 -25.11
N GLU A 207 7.55 -10.72 -26.32
CA GLU A 207 8.48 -10.01 -27.20
C GLU A 207 7.93 -8.66 -27.63
N GLN A 208 6.62 -8.58 -27.90
CA GLN A 208 5.95 -7.32 -28.21
C GLN A 208 6.02 -6.36 -27.04
N ILE A 209 5.71 -6.82 -25.80
CA ILE A 209 5.81 -6.00 -24.60
C ILE A 209 7.24 -5.47 -24.43
N ALA A 210 8.23 -6.35 -24.50
CA ALA A 210 9.63 -6.00 -24.32
C ALA A 210 10.09 -4.96 -25.36
N LYS A 211 9.74 -5.17 -26.63
CA LYS A 211 10.07 -4.24 -27.74
C LYS A 211 9.46 -2.86 -27.52
N GLU A 212 8.18 -2.78 -27.15
CA GLU A 212 7.50 -1.50 -26.96
C GLU A 212 7.92 -0.78 -25.67
N CYS A 213 8.35 -1.52 -24.66
CA CYS A 213 8.97 -0.96 -23.46
C CYS A 213 10.47 -0.65 -23.62
N HIS A 214 11.07 -0.91 -24.81
CA HIS A 214 12.50 -0.70 -25.08
C HIS A 214 13.43 -1.46 -24.12
N VAL A 215 13.06 -2.68 -23.73
CA VAL A 215 13.84 -3.53 -22.86
C VAL A 215 14.05 -4.92 -23.47
N ASP A 216 15.07 -5.62 -23.00
CA ASP A 216 15.26 -7.02 -23.33
C ASP A 216 14.21 -7.91 -22.66
N THR A 217 13.75 -8.95 -23.36
CA THR A 217 12.70 -9.87 -22.88
C THR A 217 13.09 -10.59 -21.59
N ALA A 218 14.34 -11.01 -21.47
CA ALA A 218 14.81 -11.67 -20.25
C ALA A 218 14.90 -10.67 -19.08
N TYR A 219 15.28 -9.42 -19.37
CA TYR A 219 15.30 -8.35 -18.39
C TYR A 219 13.88 -8.02 -17.91
N LEU A 220 12.90 -7.88 -18.82
CA LEU A 220 11.49 -7.72 -18.49
C LEU A 220 10.99 -8.82 -17.54
N CYS A 221 11.28 -10.07 -17.87
CA CYS A 221 10.92 -11.22 -17.02
C CYS A 221 11.55 -11.15 -15.62
N ARG A 222 12.84 -10.76 -15.54
CA ARG A 222 13.51 -10.58 -14.23
C ARG A 222 12.88 -9.48 -13.41
N LEU A 223 12.52 -8.34 -14.03
CA LEU A 223 11.86 -7.23 -13.37
C LEU A 223 10.50 -7.64 -12.78
N PHE A 224 9.65 -8.26 -13.58
CA PHE A 224 8.33 -8.72 -13.13
C PHE A 224 8.43 -9.79 -12.03
N ARG A 225 9.33 -10.78 -12.18
CA ARG A 225 9.56 -11.78 -11.14
C ARG A 225 10.04 -11.16 -9.84
N ARG A 226 10.89 -10.12 -9.91
CA ARG A 226 11.47 -9.45 -8.75
C ARG A 226 10.47 -8.58 -8.01
N TYR A 227 9.66 -7.80 -8.75
CA TYR A 227 8.84 -6.73 -8.16
C TYR A 227 7.33 -7.02 -8.15
N ASP A 228 6.86 -7.95 -8.99
CA ASP A 228 5.43 -8.32 -9.11
C ASP A 228 5.20 -9.82 -8.81
N HIS A 229 6.27 -10.57 -8.52
CA HIS A 229 6.27 -12.01 -8.20
C HIS A 229 5.55 -12.90 -9.22
N GLN A 230 5.33 -12.41 -10.43
CA GLN A 230 4.70 -13.12 -11.54
C GLN A 230 5.42 -12.82 -12.86
N SER A 231 5.04 -13.52 -13.94
CA SER A 231 5.56 -13.19 -15.27
C SER A 231 4.79 -12.04 -15.91
N PRO A 232 5.42 -11.24 -16.82
CA PRO A 232 4.72 -10.18 -17.56
C PRO A 232 3.54 -10.72 -18.38
N TYR A 233 3.67 -11.94 -18.92
CA TYR A 233 2.61 -12.58 -19.68
C TYR A 233 1.43 -13.00 -18.80
N LEU A 234 1.66 -13.48 -17.58
CA LEU A 234 0.60 -13.79 -16.63
C LEU A 234 -0.12 -12.50 -16.19
N PHE A 235 0.61 -11.43 -15.98
CA PHE A 235 0.05 -10.12 -15.68
C PHE A 235 -0.86 -9.63 -16.82
N LEU A 236 -0.37 -9.65 -18.07
CA LEU A 236 -1.16 -9.33 -19.26
C LEU A 236 -2.42 -10.21 -19.36
N THR A 237 -2.27 -11.52 -19.16
CA THR A 237 -3.37 -12.47 -19.23
C THR A 237 -4.46 -12.14 -18.22
N ARG A 238 -4.12 -11.83 -16.97
CA ARG A 238 -5.08 -11.45 -15.93
C ARG A 238 -5.82 -10.17 -16.27
N LEU A 239 -5.13 -9.15 -16.80
CA LEU A 239 -5.79 -7.91 -17.25
C LEU A 239 -6.83 -8.20 -18.34
N LYS A 240 -6.47 -9.00 -19.35
CA LYS A 240 -7.38 -9.39 -20.43
C LYS A 240 -8.58 -10.20 -19.92
N MET A 241 -8.35 -11.13 -18.99
CA MET A 241 -9.44 -11.95 -18.46
C MET A 241 -10.40 -11.16 -17.58
N ASN A 242 -9.89 -10.19 -16.80
CA ASN A 242 -10.76 -9.29 -16.03
C ASN A 242 -11.63 -8.44 -16.97
N ALA A 243 -11.04 -7.83 -18.01
CA ALA A 243 -11.78 -7.09 -19.01
C ALA A 243 -12.78 -7.98 -19.78
N ALA A 244 -12.41 -9.25 -20.05
CA ALA A 244 -13.31 -10.21 -20.68
C ALA A 244 -14.54 -10.49 -19.80
N ALA A 245 -14.35 -10.65 -18.49
CA ALA A 245 -15.44 -10.85 -17.55
C ALA A 245 -16.40 -9.65 -17.56
N GLU A 246 -15.88 -8.43 -17.48
CA GLU A 246 -16.66 -7.18 -17.54
C GLU A 246 -17.46 -7.06 -18.86
N GLN A 247 -16.84 -7.39 -20.00
CA GLN A 247 -17.52 -7.36 -21.30
C GLN A 247 -18.58 -8.45 -21.42
N LEU A 248 -18.33 -9.66 -20.92
CA LEU A 248 -19.27 -10.77 -20.93
C LEU A 248 -20.49 -10.54 -20.02
N GLU A 249 -20.38 -9.63 -19.06
CA GLU A 249 -21.51 -9.17 -18.25
C GLU A 249 -22.50 -8.28 -19.05
N GLN A 250 -22.14 -7.75 -20.20
CA GLN A 250 -23.04 -6.91 -20.98
C GLN A 250 -24.14 -7.75 -21.69
N PRO A 251 -25.39 -7.29 -21.74
CA PRO A 251 -26.44 -7.98 -22.47
C PRO A 251 -26.07 -8.17 -23.95
N GLY A 252 -26.24 -9.39 -24.45
CA GLY A 252 -25.93 -9.70 -25.85
C GLY A 252 -24.46 -9.90 -26.19
N ALA A 253 -23.55 -9.86 -25.21
CA ALA A 253 -22.14 -10.12 -25.45
C ALA A 253 -21.90 -11.52 -26.04
N LEU A 254 -21.13 -11.61 -27.10
CA LEU A 254 -20.75 -12.86 -27.76
C LEU A 254 -19.30 -13.19 -27.40
N VAL A 255 -19.06 -14.39 -26.92
CA VAL A 255 -17.71 -14.88 -26.53
C VAL A 255 -16.69 -14.68 -27.67
N LYS A 256 -17.10 -14.91 -28.93
CA LYS A 256 -16.24 -14.72 -30.10
C LYS A 256 -15.79 -13.25 -30.25
N ASN A 257 -16.71 -12.28 -30.04
CA ASN A 257 -16.40 -10.86 -30.19
C ASN A 257 -15.44 -10.40 -29.09
N VAL A 258 -15.74 -10.74 -27.85
CA VAL A 258 -14.87 -10.45 -26.68
C VAL A 258 -13.47 -11.02 -26.88
N ALA A 259 -13.35 -12.27 -27.34
CA ALA A 259 -12.07 -12.86 -27.66
C ALA A 259 -11.28 -12.06 -28.72
N THR A 260 -11.96 -11.62 -29.79
CA THR A 260 -11.35 -10.85 -30.87
C THR A 260 -10.89 -9.46 -30.39
N GLU A 261 -11.73 -8.75 -29.65
CA GLU A 261 -11.43 -7.40 -29.09
C GLU A 261 -10.23 -7.42 -28.16
N LEU A 262 -10.07 -8.51 -27.39
CA LEU A 262 -8.93 -8.71 -26.52
C LEU A 262 -7.71 -9.32 -27.23
N GLY A 263 -7.74 -9.41 -28.56
CA GLY A 263 -6.60 -9.81 -29.39
C GLY A 263 -6.32 -11.32 -29.41
N PHE A 264 -7.30 -12.17 -29.07
CA PHE A 264 -7.19 -13.61 -29.24
C PHE A 264 -7.57 -14.00 -30.66
N ALA A 265 -6.62 -14.61 -31.38
CA ALA A 265 -6.88 -15.09 -32.74
C ALA A 265 -7.81 -16.32 -32.79
N ASN A 266 -7.90 -17.07 -31.67
CA ASN A 266 -8.69 -18.28 -31.56
C ASN A 266 -9.60 -18.24 -30.32
N PRO A 267 -10.94 -18.20 -30.51
CA PRO A 267 -11.92 -18.22 -29.42
C PRO A 267 -11.83 -19.47 -28.50
N PHE A 268 -11.40 -20.61 -29.04
CA PHE A 268 -11.19 -21.79 -28.22
C PHE A 268 -9.97 -21.67 -27.29
N HIS A 269 -8.91 -21.00 -27.77
CA HIS A 269 -7.79 -20.65 -26.92
C HIS A 269 -8.21 -19.67 -25.84
N PHE A 270 -8.94 -18.61 -26.19
CA PHE A 270 -9.53 -17.68 -25.22
C PHE A 270 -10.35 -18.42 -24.13
N SER A 271 -11.27 -19.31 -24.53
CA SER A 271 -12.12 -20.04 -23.59
C SER A 271 -11.33 -20.93 -22.63
N ARG A 272 -10.22 -21.55 -23.09
CA ARG A 272 -9.31 -22.32 -22.22
C ARG A 272 -8.60 -21.42 -21.21
N VAL A 273 -8.08 -20.28 -21.67
CA VAL A 273 -7.40 -19.32 -20.79
C VAL A 273 -8.37 -18.72 -19.77
N PHE A 274 -9.57 -18.33 -20.19
CA PHE A 274 -10.62 -17.82 -19.31
C PHE A 274 -10.96 -18.84 -18.22
N LYS A 275 -11.19 -20.12 -18.62
CA LYS A 275 -11.45 -21.19 -17.67
C LYS A 275 -10.28 -21.46 -16.73
N SER A 276 -9.04 -21.32 -17.18
CA SER A 276 -7.87 -21.50 -16.31
C SER A 276 -7.74 -20.39 -15.23
N VAL A 277 -8.26 -19.18 -15.51
CA VAL A 277 -8.23 -18.05 -14.58
C VAL A 277 -9.43 -18.06 -13.63
N PHE A 278 -10.64 -18.33 -14.15
CA PHE A 278 -11.88 -18.21 -13.38
C PHE A 278 -12.51 -19.55 -12.98
N GLY A 279 -11.96 -20.69 -13.41
CA GLY A 279 -12.47 -22.02 -13.08
C GLY A 279 -13.66 -22.50 -13.94
N ILE A 280 -14.37 -21.58 -14.62
CA ILE A 280 -15.55 -21.86 -15.46
C ILE A 280 -15.35 -21.31 -16.88
N SER A 281 -16.10 -21.86 -17.85
CA SER A 281 -16.04 -21.38 -19.23
C SER A 281 -16.70 -20.00 -19.39
N PRO A 282 -16.36 -19.21 -20.44
CA PRO A 282 -17.02 -17.92 -20.72
C PRO A 282 -18.53 -18.04 -20.87
N ASP A 283 -19.02 -19.12 -21.52
CA ASP A 283 -20.46 -19.35 -21.68
C ASP A 283 -21.14 -19.69 -20.34
N ALA A 284 -20.50 -20.51 -19.51
CA ALA A 284 -20.99 -20.78 -18.16
C ALA A 284 -21.02 -19.50 -17.30
N PHE A 285 -19.99 -18.63 -17.42
CA PHE A 285 -19.93 -17.36 -16.72
C PHE A 285 -21.10 -16.43 -17.11
N ARG A 286 -21.42 -16.34 -18.41
CA ARG A 286 -22.61 -15.60 -18.89
C ARG A 286 -23.94 -16.16 -18.37
N GLY A 287 -24.00 -17.47 -18.18
CA GLY A 287 -25.21 -18.15 -17.68
C GLY A 287 -25.44 -18.03 -16.16
N LEU A 288 -24.54 -17.38 -15.41
CA LEU A 288 -24.71 -17.10 -13.97
C LEU A 288 -25.68 -15.94 -13.67
N ARG A 289 -26.24 -15.33 -14.72
CA ARG A 289 -27.23 -14.24 -14.62
C ARG A 289 -28.66 -14.74 -14.51
#